data_7548bbf887785cca176b9c075a6f2077
#
_entry.id   7548bbf887785cca176b9c075a6f2077
#
_cell.length_a   1.000
_cell.length_b   1.000
_cell.length_c   1.000
_cell.angle_alpha   90.00
_cell.angle_beta   90.00
_cell.angle_gamma   90.00
#
_symmetry.space_group_name_H-M   'P 1'
#
loop_
_entity.id
_entity.type
_entity.pdbx_description
1 polymer ?
#
loop_
_entity_poly.entity_id
_entity_poly.type
_entity_poly.pdbx_seq_one_letter_code
_entity_poly.pdbx_strand_id
1 'polypeptide(L)'
;IIVATIGFTRGILTAEMYSIILMVAVVTSLMAPPILRWTLSHVHPSEEEQRRLESEERRKENFVANLKRVLIPIPAGNGQSTMAAKLVRLLVKEEDVEVTSLALKDKVDSKDKRPKTAVHDEVEDARSIARADNGEPSQAILAEAQRGYDLLVLGATTRGTNGDGPLFEHFVDDVVQESPCPLLVVTSREDEDPAARAEHLCRSRILVPTSGADSDRYAAEVAFAMASQGETEIDLVHVVSRAQHEQRMGGDEAIRHAVKIGEDIVAKTSKLGEAMGVRVNTDVIVADHPEQAIIERAEDGADLVVMASGRKPSTHRAFFGHRIDYVISHASCPVAVVAASSTNGSKK
;
A
#
# COMPACT_ATOMS: atom_id res chain seq x y z
N ILE A 1 -44.51 19.40 -18.99
CA ILE A 1 -45.01 19.03 -20.33
C ILE A 1 -46.20 18.11 -20.16
N ILE A 2 -46.17 16.98 -19.45
CA ILE A 2 -47.22 15.95 -19.30
C ILE A 2 -48.52 16.60 -18.80
N VAL A 3 -48.49 17.46 -17.78
CA VAL A 3 -49.68 18.15 -17.23
C VAL A 3 -50.29 19.11 -18.27
N ALA A 4 -49.48 19.80 -19.04
CA ALA A 4 -49.93 20.70 -20.09
C ALA A 4 -50.59 19.93 -21.25
N THR A 5 -50.08 18.76 -21.61
CA THR A 5 -50.66 17.88 -22.62
C THR A 5 -52.01 17.35 -22.17
N ILE A 6 -52.17 16.95 -20.90
CA ILE A 6 -53.47 16.51 -20.34
C ILE A 6 -54.48 17.66 -20.30
N GLY A 7 -54.05 18.87 -19.96
CA GLY A 7 -54.91 20.05 -19.98
C GLY A 7 -55.39 20.43 -21.37
N PHE A 8 -54.54 20.28 -22.39
CA PHE A 8 -54.90 20.50 -23.78
C PHE A 8 -55.87 19.43 -24.30
N THR A 9 -55.63 18.16 -24.04
CA THR A 9 -56.51 17.05 -24.47
C THR A 9 -57.89 17.09 -23.80
N ARG A 10 -57.97 17.67 -22.58
CA ARG A 10 -59.25 17.87 -21.92
C ARG A 10 -59.95 19.19 -22.25
N GLY A 11 -59.44 19.96 -23.19
CA GLY A 11 -60.01 21.23 -23.62
C GLY A 11 -59.94 22.37 -22.60
N ILE A 12 -59.14 22.23 -21.56
CA ILE A 12 -58.92 23.24 -20.52
C ILE A 12 -57.96 24.33 -21.02
N LEU A 13 -56.98 23.96 -21.86
CA LEU A 13 -56.00 24.86 -22.43
C LEU A 13 -56.29 25.08 -23.91
N THR A 14 -56.24 26.33 -24.39
CA THR A 14 -56.28 26.65 -25.81
C THR A 14 -54.96 26.26 -26.48
N ALA A 15 -54.97 26.08 -27.81
CA ALA A 15 -53.76 25.75 -28.57
C ALA A 15 -52.64 26.79 -28.41
N GLU A 16 -53.03 28.08 -28.27
CA GLU A 16 -52.10 29.17 -28.04
C GLU A 16 -51.45 29.06 -26.67
N MET A 17 -52.22 28.82 -25.61
CA MET A 17 -51.71 28.66 -24.24
C MET A 17 -50.79 27.43 -24.15
N TYR A 18 -51.13 26.33 -24.78
CA TYR A 18 -50.30 25.14 -24.83
C TYR A 18 -48.93 25.40 -25.49
N SER A 19 -48.95 26.13 -26.63
CA SER A 19 -47.75 26.50 -27.38
C SER A 19 -46.83 27.40 -26.54
N ILE A 20 -47.39 28.35 -25.82
CA ILE A 20 -46.63 29.26 -24.92
C ILE A 20 -45.97 28.45 -23.78
N ILE A 21 -46.73 27.55 -23.14
CA ILE A 21 -46.18 26.71 -22.06
C ILE A 21 -45.05 25.81 -22.56
N LEU A 22 -45.25 25.25 -23.76
CA LEU A 22 -44.21 24.41 -24.40
C LEU A 22 -42.95 25.21 -24.69
N MET A 23 -43.11 26.41 -25.26
CA MET A 23 -41.98 27.30 -25.59
C MET A 23 -41.21 27.71 -24.33
N VAL A 24 -41.91 28.09 -23.26
CA VAL A 24 -41.28 28.44 -21.95
C VAL A 24 -40.53 27.23 -21.39
N ALA A 25 -41.11 26.04 -21.45
CA ALA A 25 -40.47 24.82 -20.95
C ALA A 25 -39.18 24.49 -21.74
N VAL A 26 -39.18 24.66 -23.04
CA VAL A 26 -38.01 24.45 -23.91
C VAL A 26 -36.93 25.49 -23.61
N VAL A 27 -37.31 26.77 -23.55
CA VAL A 27 -36.34 27.86 -23.27
C VAL A 27 -35.70 27.70 -21.89
N THR A 28 -36.51 27.43 -20.86
CA THR A 28 -35.96 27.22 -19.49
C THR A 28 -35.06 25.99 -19.41
N SER A 29 -35.40 24.92 -20.09
CA SER A 29 -34.59 23.69 -20.15
C SER A 29 -33.25 23.91 -20.88
N LEU A 30 -33.24 24.74 -21.94
CA LEU A 30 -32.03 25.08 -22.68
C LEU A 30 -31.15 26.11 -21.96
N MET A 31 -31.75 27.02 -21.18
CA MET A 31 -31.02 28.05 -20.46
C MET A 31 -30.41 27.57 -19.14
N ALA A 32 -31.00 26.55 -18.50
CA ALA A 32 -30.54 26.07 -17.20
C ALA A 32 -29.07 25.56 -17.22
N PRO A 33 -28.61 24.73 -18.17
CA PRO A 33 -27.22 24.26 -18.19
C PRO A 33 -26.18 25.38 -18.37
N PRO A 34 -26.33 26.35 -19.33
CA PRO A 34 -25.36 27.44 -19.46
C PRO A 34 -25.34 28.39 -18.26
N ILE A 35 -26.49 28.70 -17.67
CA ILE A 35 -26.57 29.52 -16.46
C ILE A 35 -25.90 28.84 -15.29
N LEU A 36 -26.17 27.55 -15.09
CA LEU A 36 -25.53 26.75 -14.02
C LEU A 36 -24.00 26.69 -14.21
N ARG A 37 -23.55 26.48 -15.43
CA ARG A 37 -22.12 26.45 -15.76
C ARG A 37 -21.46 27.82 -15.52
N TRP A 38 -22.15 28.90 -15.87
CA TRP A 38 -21.66 30.26 -15.63
C TRP A 38 -21.60 30.59 -14.14
N THR A 39 -22.64 30.29 -13.36
CA THR A 39 -22.66 30.51 -11.92
C THR A 39 -21.60 29.66 -11.20
N LEU A 40 -21.46 28.36 -11.55
CA LEU A 40 -20.46 27.48 -10.96
C LEU A 40 -19.03 27.89 -11.29
N SER A 41 -18.79 28.50 -12.47
CA SER A 41 -17.44 29.00 -12.82
C SER A 41 -17.01 30.23 -12.02
N HIS A 42 -17.95 30.91 -11.35
CA HIS A 42 -17.68 32.08 -10.52
C HIS A 42 -17.69 31.78 -9.02
N VAL A 43 -18.07 30.57 -8.63
CA VAL A 43 -17.99 30.10 -7.25
C VAL A 43 -16.60 29.52 -7.03
N HIS A 44 -15.73 30.26 -6.39
CA HIS A 44 -14.48 29.69 -5.87
C HIS A 44 -14.83 28.94 -4.58
N PRO A 45 -14.48 27.66 -4.45
CA PRO A 45 -14.67 26.94 -3.20
C PRO A 45 -13.92 27.67 -2.08
N SER A 46 -14.49 27.73 -0.90
CA SER A 46 -13.83 28.27 0.28
C SER A 46 -12.53 27.49 0.53
N GLU A 47 -11.53 28.11 1.18
CA GLU A 47 -10.28 27.41 1.53
C GLU A 47 -10.54 26.11 2.31
N GLU A 48 -11.60 26.10 3.12
CA GLU A 48 -11.99 24.93 3.91
C GLU A 48 -12.58 23.81 3.03
N GLU A 49 -13.39 24.17 2.05
CA GLU A 49 -13.96 23.24 1.07
C GLU A 49 -12.91 22.72 0.10
N GLN A 50 -11.95 23.55 -0.28
CA GLN A 50 -10.80 23.17 -1.10
C GLN A 50 -9.91 22.18 -0.37
N ARG A 51 -9.61 22.40 0.92
CA ARG A 51 -8.89 21.46 1.77
C ARG A 51 -9.65 20.15 1.95
N ARG A 52 -10.97 20.20 2.07
CA ARG A 52 -11.82 19.01 2.17
C ARG A 52 -11.80 18.20 0.88
N LEU A 53 -11.99 18.84 -0.28
CA LEU A 53 -11.91 18.19 -1.60
C LEU A 53 -10.52 17.58 -1.83
N GLU A 54 -9.46 18.28 -1.53
CA GLU A 54 -8.09 17.76 -1.61
C GLU A 54 -7.88 16.57 -0.66
N SER A 55 -8.46 16.60 0.52
CA SER A 55 -8.39 15.47 1.46
C SER A 55 -9.18 14.26 1.00
N GLU A 56 -10.34 14.47 0.37
CA GLU A 56 -11.15 13.41 -0.23
C GLU A 56 -10.49 12.80 -1.48
N GLU A 57 -9.87 13.62 -2.32
CA GLU A 57 -9.08 13.15 -3.47
C GLU A 57 -7.86 12.35 -3.01
N ARG A 58 -7.12 12.85 -2.01
CA ARG A 58 -6.00 12.11 -1.41
C ARG A 58 -6.43 10.79 -0.79
N ARG A 59 -7.59 10.73 -0.13
CA ARG A 59 -8.14 9.47 0.39
C ARG A 59 -8.46 8.49 -0.72
N LYS A 60 -9.04 8.95 -1.83
CA LYS A 60 -9.34 8.08 -2.99
C LYS A 60 -8.08 7.53 -3.66
N GLU A 61 -6.99 8.26 -3.60
CA GLU A 61 -5.70 7.84 -4.14
C GLU A 61 -4.85 7.04 -3.15
N ASN A 62 -5.20 7.02 -1.87
CA ASN A 62 -4.46 6.31 -0.84
C ASN A 62 -4.72 4.81 -0.94
N PHE A 63 -3.65 4.04 -1.15
CA PHE A 63 -3.70 2.60 -1.29
C PHE A 63 -4.31 1.93 -0.05
N VAL A 64 -3.84 2.30 1.15
CA VAL A 64 -4.27 1.68 2.40
C VAL A 64 -5.73 2.01 2.72
N ALA A 65 -6.18 3.25 2.46
CA ALA A 65 -7.56 3.67 2.69
C ALA A 65 -8.57 2.95 1.78
N ASN A 66 -8.12 2.35 0.68
CA ASN A 66 -8.95 1.62 -0.27
C ASN A 66 -8.92 0.10 -0.07
N LEU A 67 -8.18 -0.41 0.92
CA LEU A 67 -8.15 -1.83 1.24
C LEU A 67 -9.52 -2.28 1.76
N LYS A 68 -10.06 -3.34 1.17
CA LYS A 68 -11.31 -4.00 1.59
C LYS A 68 -11.10 -5.46 1.92
N ARG A 69 -10.20 -6.13 1.22
CA ARG A 69 -9.97 -7.57 1.37
C ARG A 69 -8.48 -7.88 1.43
N VAL A 70 -8.05 -8.43 2.56
CA VAL A 70 -6.65 -8.81 2.82
C VAL A 70 -6.54 -10.32 2.97
N LEU A 71 -5.57 -10.92 2.29
CA LEU A 71 -5.26 -12.35 2.38
C LEU A 71 -3.95 -12.57 3.13
N ILE A 72 -3.97 -13.45 4.15
CA ILE A 72 -2.79 -13.86 4.91
C ILE A 72 -2.63 -15.39 4.75
N PRO A 73 -1.73 -15.87 3.91
CA PRO A 73 -1.39 -17.27 3.85
C PRO A 73 -0.64 -17.74 5.10
N ILE A 74 -0.99 -18.93 5.56
CA ILE A 74 -0.36 -19.59 6.72
C ILE A 74 0.15 -20.95 6.25
N PRO A 75 1.40 -21.03 5.82
CA PRO A 75 2.04 -22.29 5.51
C PRO A 75 2.13 -23.19 6.76
N ALA A 76 2.06 -24.49 6.57
CA ALA A 76 2.17 -25.46 7.67
C ALA A 76 3.51 -25.32 8.39
N GLY A 77 3.47 -25.12 9.72
CA GLY A 77 4.68 -25.07 10.56
C GLY A 77 5.39 -23.72 10.62
N ASN A 78 4.83 -22.65 10.08
CA ASN A 78 5.51 -21.35 10.00
C ASN A 78 5.01 -20.34 11.05
N GLY A 79 5.86 -19.98 12.04
CA GLY A 79 5.61 -18.92 13.02
C GLY A 79 5.57 -17.50 12.42
N GLN A 80 5.96 -17.32 11.16
CA GLN A 80 6.01 -16.06 10.44
C GLN A 80 4.62 -15.42 10.20
N SER A 81 3.58 -16.24 10.26
CA SER A 81 2.20 -15.76 10.16
C SER A 81 1.81 -14.80 11.29
N THR A 82 2.44 -14.91 12.46
CA THR A 82 2.20 -14.01 13.60
C THR A 82 2.67 -12.59 13.28
N MET A 83 3.83 -12.43 12.64
CA MET A 83 4.33 -11.13 12.21
C MET A 83 3.45 -10.50 11.14
N ALA A 84 3.06 -11.29 10.14
CA ALA A 84 2.14 -10.84 9.10
C ALA A 84 0.78 -10.42 9.69
N ALA A 85 0.24 -11.19 10.62
CA ALA A 85 -1.01 -10.87 11.33
C ALA A 85 -0.91 -9.57 12.13
N LYS A 86 0.20 -9.38 12.85
CA LYS A 86 0.46 -8.15 13.61
C LYS A 86 0.53 -6.93 12.72
N LEU A 87 1.25 -7.02 11.58
CA LEU A 87 1.29 -5.94 10.60
C LEU A 87 -0.10 -5.61 10.06
N VAL A 88 -0.88 -6.62 9.71
CA VAL A 88 -2.25 -6.41 9.21
C VAL A 88 -3.11 -5.74 10.28
N ARG A 89 -3.02 -6.14 11.54
CA ARG A 89 -3.73 -5.48 12.64
C ARG A 89 -3.36 -3.99 12.75
N LEU A 90 -2.09 -3.65 12.58
CA LEU A 90 -1.63 -2.25 12.61
C LEU A 90 -2.03 -1.46 11.35
N LEU A 91 -2.19 -2.16 10.22
CA LEU A 91 -2.56 -1.56 8.94
C LEU A 91 -4.06 -1.29 8.82
N VAL A 92 -4.88 -2.22 9.34
CA VAL A 92 -6.33 -2.22 9.20
C VAL A 92 -6.96 -1.56 10.42
N LYS A 93 -7.48 -0.33 10.23
CA LYS A 93 -8.14 0.46 11.29
C LYS A 93 -9.64 0.26 11.39
N GLU A 94 -10.26 -0.07 10.27
CA GLU A 94 -11.71 -0.01 10.11
C GLU A 94 -12.32 -1.41 10.15
N GLU A 95 -13.49 -1.53 10.77
CA GLU A 95 -14.29 -2.76 10.82
C GLU A 95 -14.73 -3.24 9.43
N ASP A 96 -14.53 -2.42 8.39
CA ASP A 96 -14.95 -2.69 7.00
C ASP A 96 -13.95 -3.52 6.17
N VAL A 97 -12.78 -3.90 6.72
CA VAL A 97 -11.79 -4.69 5.98
C VAL A 97 -11.91 -6.17 6.30
N GLU A 98 -12.26 -6.97 5.29
CA GLU A 98 -12.33 -8.44 5.41
C GLU A 98 -10.92 -9.03 5.41
N VAL A 99 -10.45 -9.53 6.55
CA VAL A 99 -9.18 -10.25 6.67
C VAL A 99 -9.44 -11.75 6.54
N THR A 100 -8.78 -12.38 5.58
CA THR A 100 -8.88 -13.84 5.34
C THR A 100 -7.55 -14.51 5.63
N SER A 101 -7.53 -15.45 6.56
CA SER A 101 -6.40 -16.34 6.79
C SER A 101 -6.56 -17.61 5.96
N LEU A 102 -5.55 -17.93 5.17
CA LEU A 102 -5.49 -19.14 4.34
C LEU A 102 -4.56 -20.17 4.95
N ALA A 103 -5.13 -21.15 5.64
CA ALA A 103 -4.37 -22.29 6.17
C ALA A 103 -4.09 -23.31 5.05
N LEU A 104 -2.82 -23.59 4.79
CA LEU A 104 -2.37 -24.62 3.85
C LEU A 104 -2.16 -25.93 4.58
N LYS A 105 -2.69 -27.02 4.04
CA LYS A 105 -2.60 -28.37 4.59
C LYS A 105 -2.35 -29.37 3.48
N ASP A 106 -1.52 -30.37 3.73
CA ASP A 106 -1.28 -31.46 2.77
C ASP A 106 -2.58 -32.20 2.38
N LYS A 107 -3.53 -32.32 3.30
CA LYS A 107 -4.87 -32.89 3.07
C LYS A 107 -5.90 -32.14 3.91
N VAL A 108 -7.01 -31.73 3.29
CA VAL A 108 -8.14 -31.14 3.99
C VAL A 108 -9.15 -32.22 4.33
N ASP A 109 -9.29 -32.56 5.61
CA ASP A 109 -10.38 -33.43 6.10
C ASP A 109 -11.68 -32.62 6.18
N SER A 110 -12.74 -33.17 5.60
CA SER A 110 -14.07 -32.50 5.53
C SER A 110 -14.74 -32.23 6.90
N LYS A 111 -14.13 -32.68 8.00
CA LYS A 111 -14.57 -32.44 9.39
C LYS A 111 -13.81 -31.33 10.11
N ASP A 112 -12.82 -30.71 9.50
CA ASP A 112 -12.04 -29.65 10.14
C ASP A 112 -12.87 -28.38 10.26
N LYS A 113 -13.42 -28.17 11.44
CA LYS A 113 -13.93 -26.86 11.89
C LYS A 113 -12.79 -25.86 11.76
N ARG A 114 -13.10 -24.67 11.23
CA ARG A 114 -12.22 -23.50 11.01
C ARG A 114 -10.95 -23.57 11.87
N PRO A 115 -9.77 -23.72 11.27
CA PRO A 115 -8.54 -23.83 12.03
C PRO A 115 -8.34 -22.51 12.80
N LYS A 116 -8.21 -22.57 14.12
CA LYS A 116 -7.71 -21.45 14.90
C LYS A 116 -6.25 -21.24 14.47
N THR A 117 -5.96 -20.08 13.94
CA THR A 117 -4.63 -19.68 13.48
C THR A 117 -4.14 -18.52 14.33
N ALA A 118 -2.84 -18.31 14.40
CA ALA A 118 -2.25 -17.15 15.08
C ALA A 118 -2.83 -15.80 14.60
N VAL A 119 -3.43 -15.77 13.40
CA VAL A 119 -4.12 -14.59 12.88
C VAL A 119 -5.36 -14.24 13.70
N HIS A 120 -6.08 -15.22 14.27
CA HIS A 120 -7.26 -14.96 15.11
C HIS A 120 -6.92 -14.34 16.46
N ASP A 121 -5.71 -14.56 16.95
CA ASP A 121 -5.25 -13.95 18.19
C ASP A 121 -4.95 -12.46 18.01
N GLU A 122 -4.64 -12.04 16.78
CA GLU A 122 -4.33 -10.66 16.42
C GLU A 122 -5.51 -9.93 15.75
N VAL A 123 -6.36 -10.64 15.00
CA VAL A 123 -7.51 -10.09 14.27
C VAL A 123 -8.74 -10.92 14.59
N GLU A 124 -9.61 -10.41 15.49
CA GLU A 124 -10.76 -11.15 16.06
C GLU A 124 -11.75 -11.64 15.00
N ASP A 125 -12.03 -10.85 13.97
CA ASP A 125 -12.99 -11.15 12.91
C ASP A 125 -12.38 -11.78 11.66
N ALA A 126 -11.14 -12.28 11.74
CA ALA A 126 -10.50 -12.91 10.59
C ALA A 126 -11.25 -14.17 10.13
N ARG A 127 -11.59 -14.21 8.84
CA ARG A 127 -12.17 -15.40 8.22
C ARG A 127 -11.09 -16.42 7.94
N SER A 128 -11.24 -17.66 8.43
CA SER A 128 -10.32 -18.75 8.11
C SER A 128 -10.82 -19.63 6.98
N ILE A 129 -9.93 -19.90 6.03
CA ILE A 129 -10.13 -20.83 4.93
C ILE A 129 -9.01 -21.85 4.94
N ALA A 130 -9.34 -23.14 4.81
CA ALA A 130 -8.37 -24.20 4.60
C ALA A 130 -8.33 -24.61 3.14
N ARG A 131 -7.13 -24.77 2.58
CA ARG A 131 -6.90 -25.32 1.22
C ARG A 131 -5.87 -26.43 1.28
N ALA A 132 -6.06 -27.43 0.43
CA ALA A 132 -5.02 -28.41 0.18
C ALA A 132 -3.96 -27.75 -0.72
N ASP A 133 -2.69 -27.89 -0.34
CA ASP A 133 -1.57 -27.38 -1.14
C ASP A 133 -1.02 -28.43 -2.12
N ASN A 134 -1.34 -29.71 -1.88
CA ASN A 134 -0.87 -30.83 -2.71
C ASN A 134 0.65 -30.81 -2.97
N GLY A 135 1.43 -30.23 -2.04
CA GLY A 135 2.87 -30.03 -2.18
C GLY A 135 3.28 -28.78 -2.99
N GLU A 136 2.32 -27.93 -3.42
CA GLU A 136 2.57 -26.70 -4.15
C GLU A 136 1.87 -25.51 -3.49
N PRO A 137 2.38 -24.99 -2.38
CA PRO A 137 1.77 -23.91 -1.61
C PRO A 137 1.60 -22.62 -2.41
N SER A 138 2.53 -22.30 -3.32
CA SER A 138 2.45 -21.12 -4.19
C SER A 138 1.19 -21.13 -5.06
N GLN A 139 0.86 -22.25 -5.69
CA GLN A 139 -0.33 -22.36 -6.53
C GLN A 139 -1.63 -22.20 -5.73
N ALA A 140 -1.70 -22.80 -4.53
CA ALA A 140 -2.87 -22.66 -3.67
C ALA A 140 -3.08 -21.22 -3.22
N ILE A 141 -2.00 -20.49 -2.88
CA ILE A 141 -2.03 -19.08 -2.53
C ILE A 141 -2.49 -18.22 -3.71
N LEU A 142 -1.89 -18.42 -4.88
CA LEU A 142 -2.19 -17.63 -6.09
C LEU A 142 -3.62 -17.87 -6.57
N ALA A 143 -4.11 -19.11 -6.51
CA ALA A 143 -5.49 -19.45 -6.87
C ALA A 143 -6.51 -18.78 -5.93
N GLU A 144 -6.21 -18.64 -4.63
CA GLU A 144 -7.06 -17.91 -3.71
C GLU A 144 -6.94 -16.40 -3.94
N ALA A 145 -5.73 -15.86 -4.15
CA ALA A 145 -5.49 -14.44 -4.40
C ALA A 145 -6.22 -13.92 -5.67
N GLN A 146 -6.43 -14.76 -6.68
CA GLN A 146 -7.20 -14.43 -7.89
C GLN A 146 -8.69 -14.13 -7.63
N ARG A 147 -9.19 -14.40 -6.41
CA ARG A 147 -10.59 -14.14 -6.04
C ARG A 147 -10.88 -12.68 -5.70
N GLY A 148 -9.94 -11.78 -5.99
CA GLY A 148 -10.14 -10.33 -5.85
C GLY A 148 -9.82 -9.83 -4.45
N TYR A 149 -8.64 -10.12 -3.94
CA TYR A 149 -8.05 -9.48 -2.77
C TYR A 149 -7.30 -8.21 -3.18
N ASP A 150 -7.31 -7.21 -2.30
CA ASP A 150 -6.65 -5.93 -2.53
C ASP A 150 -5.19 -5.95 -2.05
N LEU A 151 -4.90 -6.82 -1.09
CA LEU A 151 -3.56 -7.00 -0.53
C LEU A 151 -3.33 -8.46 -0.13
N LEU A 152 -2.17 -8.99 -0.49
CA LEU A 152 -1.64 -10.27 -0.01
C LEU A 152 -0.48 -9.98 0.96
N VAL A 153 -0.55 -10.51 2.19
CA VAL A 153 0.49 -10.31 3.20
C VAL A 153 1.17 -11.62 3.51
N LEU A 154 2.48 -11.68 3.28
CA LEU A 154 3.32 -12.86 3.51
C LEU A 154 4.31 -12.61 4.63
N GLY A 155 4.40 -13.54 5.58
CA GLY A 155 5.56 -13.67 6.44
C GLY A 155 6.60 -14.56 5.78
N ALA A 156 7.85 -14.14 5.73
CA ALA A 156 8.96 -14.87 5.16
C ALA A 156 10.15 -14.91 6.10
N THR A 157 10.84 -16.06 6.13
CA THR A 157 12.10 -16.22 6.86
C THR A 157 13.26 -15.97 5.91
N THR A 158 14.19 -15.12 6.28
CA THR A 158 15.44 -14.98 5.56
C THR A 158 16.43 -16.03 6.05
N ARG A 159 16.90 -16.87 5.14
CA ARG A 159 18.03 -17.75 5.43
C ARG A 159 19.28 -16.88 5.43
N GLY A 160 20.01 -16.85 6.55
CA GLY A 160 21.25 -16.11 6.68
C GLY A 160 22.20 -16.50 5.54
N THR A 161 22.37 -15.63 4.56
CA THR A 161 23.16 -15.93 3.36
C THR A 161 24.62 -15.59 3.57
N ASN A 162 25.46 -16.59 3.57
CA ASN A 162 26.86 -16.42 3.20
C ASN A 162 26.97 -16.26 1.65
N GLY A 163 26.13 -15.40 1.06
CA GLY A 163 26.36 -14.81 -0.27
C GLY A 163 25.69 -15.44 -1.50
N ASP A 164 25.36 -16.73 -1.58
CA ASP A 164 24.97 -17.37 -2.84
C ASP A 164 23.65 -18.17 -2.86
N GLY A 165 22.83 -18.10 -1.82
CA GLY A 165 21.55 -18.81 -1.73
C GLY A 165 20.31 -17.96 -2.07
N PRO A 166 19.13 -18.59 -2.29
CA PRO A 166 17.86 -17.87 -2.38
C PRO A 166 17.54 -17.19 -1.05
N LEU A 167 17.05 -15.93 -1.12
CA LEU A 167 16.69 -15.15 0.08
C LEU A 167 15.57 -15.80 0.89
N PHE A 168 14.63 -16.45 0.21
CA PHE A 168 13.43 -17.04 0.80
C PHE A 168 13.25 -18.50 0.41
N GLU A 169 12.18 -19.11 0.90
CA GLU A 169 11.69 -20.38 0.40
C GLU A 169 11.11 -20.23 -1.01
N HIS A 170 11.25 -21.25 -1.87
CA HIS A 170 10.84 -21.18 -3.28
C HIS A 170 9.39 -20.72 -3.50
N PHE A 171 8.46 -21.09 -2.60
CA PHE A 171 7.06 -20.69 -2.76
C PHE A 171 6.85 -19.17 -2.63
N VAL A 172 7.70 -18.48 -1.84
CA VAL A 172 7.65 -17.01 -1.71
C VAL A 172 8.06 -16.37 -3.02
N ASP A 173 9.08 -16.90 -3.68
CA ASP A 173 9.57 -16.41 -4.96
C ASP A 173 8.47 -16.47 -6.03
N ASP A 174 7.77 -17.59 -6.14
CA ASP A 174 6.66 -17.78 -7.09
C ASP A 174 5.51 -16.81 -6.79
N VAL A 175 5.13 -16.70 -5.50
CA VAL A 175 4.04 -15.80 -5.11
C VAL A 175 4.38 -14.33 -5.38
N VAL A 176 5.62 -13.90 -5.13
CA VAL A 176 6.05 -12.52 -5.42
C VAL A 176 6.01 -12.21 -6.91
N GLN A 177 6.39 -13.18 -7.75
CA GLN A 177 6.40 -12.99 -9.19
C GLN A 177 5.00 -12.99 -9.82
N GLU A 178 4.11 -13.86 -9.34
CA GLU A 178 2.83 -14.16 -9.99
C GLU A 178 1.61 -13.58 -9.28
N SER A 179 1.78 -12.96 -8.09
CA SER A 179 0.64 -12.42 -7.34
C SER A 179 -0.23 -11.49 -8.19
N PRO A 180 -1.54 -11.69 -8.26
CA PRO A 180 -2.46 -10.87 -9.04
C PRO A 180 -2.76 -9.51 -8.38
N CYS A 181 -2.47 -9.36 -7.09
CA CYS A 181 -2.72 -8.16 -6.30
C CYS A 181 -1.42 -7.63 -5.66
N PRO A 182 -1.43 -6.40 -5.13
CA PRO A 182 -0.34 -5.87 -4.33
C PRO A 182 0.07 -6.84 -3.21
N LEU A 183 1.36 -6.85 -2.91
CA LEU A 183 1.97 -7.78 -1.97
C LEU A 183 2.74 -7.02 -0.89
N LEU A 184 2.60 -7.43 0.36
CA LEU A 184 3.42 -7.01 1.48
C LEU A 184 4.14 -8.23 2.04
N VAL A 185 5.46 -8.27 1.91
CA VAL A 185 6.30 -9.33 2.48
C VAL A 185 6.97 -8.79 3.72
N VAL A 186 6.75 -9.41 4.88
CA VAL A 186 7.50 -9.10 6.09
C VAL A 186 8.50 -10.19 6.37
N THR A 187 9.74 -9.78 6.60
CA THR A 187 10.85 -10.71 6.79
C THR A 187 11.33 -10.71 8.24
N SER A 188 11.72 -11.87 8.73
CA SER A 188 12.47 -12.04 9.96
C SER A 188 13.62 -13.00 9.73
N ARG A 189 14.60 -13.00 10.63
CA ARG A 189 15.74 -13.92 10.57
C ARG A 189 15.35 -15.28 11.13
N GLU A 190 15.99 -16.32 10.62
CA GLU A 190 15.73 -17.73 11.02
C GLU A 190 16.08 -17.99 12.49
N ASP A 191 17.05 -17.25 13.04
CA ASP A 191 17.57 -17.37 14.42
C ASP A 191 16.74 -16.60 15.46
N GLU A 192 15.69 -15.90 15.06
CA GLU A 192 14.85 -15.08 15.93
C GLU A 192 13.49 -15.70 16.18
N ASP A 193 12.97 -15.55 17.40
CA ASP A 193 11.58 -15.91 17.70
C ASP A 193 10.61 -14.90 17.07
N PRO A 194 9.81 -15.31 16.07
CA PRO A 194 8.87 -14.41 15.39
C PRO A 194 7.82 -13.80 16.32
N ALA A 195 7.42 -14.51 17.38
CA ALA A 195 6.42 -14.01 18.31
C ALA A 195 7.00 -12.89 19.18
N ALA A 196 8.21 -13.07 19.72
CA ALA A 196 8.90 -12.04 20.48
C ALA A 196 9.17 -10.79 19.63
N ARG A 197 9.56 -10.98 18.36
CA ARG A 197 9.77 -9.87 17.42
C ARG A 197 8.46 -9.15 17.08
N ALA A 198 7.36 -9.87 16.92
CA ALA A 198 6.05 -9.26 16.65
C ALA A 198 5.60 -8.34 17.79
N GLU A 199 5.94 -8.63 19.06
CA GLU A 199 5.62 -7.76 20.19
C GLU A 199 6.33 -6.40 20.12
N HIS A 200 7.54 -6.37 19.56
CA HIS A 200 8.35 -5.15 19.42
C HIS A 200 8.11 -4.40 18.11
N LEU A 201 7.32 -4.97 17.22
CA LEU A 201 7.06 -4.38 15.91
C LEU A 201 6.32 -3.04 16.04
N CYS A 202 6.84 -2.00 15.40
CA CYS A 202 6.26 -0.66 15.37
C CYS A 202 6.06 -0.03 16.77
N ARG A 203 6.94 -0.28 17.71
CA ARG A 203 6.83 0.27 19.08
C ARG A 203 7.25 1.72 19.17
N SER A 204 8.36 2.08 18.52
CA SER A 204 8.94 3.41 18.65
C SER A 204 9.24 4.06 17.31
N ARG A 205 9.83 3.32 16.36
CA ARG A 205 10.34 3.93 15.13
C ARG A 205 10.23 3.01 13.91
N ILE A 206 9.71 3.55 12.82
CA ILE A 206 9.71 2.89 11.51
C ILE A 206 10.61 3.68 10.57
N LEU A 207 11.60 3.04 9.96
CA LEU A 207 12.46 3.62 8.94
C LEU A 207 11.85 3.41 7.55
N VAL A 208 11.70 4.49 6.79
CA VAL A 208 11.14 4.46 5.43
C VAL A 208 12.15 5.11 4.46
N PRO A 209 13.02 4.31 3.83
CA PRO A 209 13.86 4.80 2.74
C PRO A 209 13.01 5.12 1.51
N THR A 210 13.22 6.30 0.92
CA THR A 210 12.52 6.73 -0.29
C THR A 210 13.48 7.20 -1.36
N SER A 211 13.24 6.82 -2.60
CA SER A 211 13.98 7.31 -3.79
C SER A 211 13.19 8.37 -4.57
N GLY A 212 11.92 8.59 -4.19
CA GLY A 212 10.99 9.45 -4.90
C GLY A 212 10.30 8.76 -6.08
N ALA A 213 10.45 7.45 -6.24
CA ALA A 213 9.71 6.68 -7.23
C ALA A 213 8.22 6.54 -6.81
N ASP A 214 7.34 6.37 -7.79
CA ASP A 214 5.90 6.21 -7.54
C ASP A 214 5.60 5.00 -6.63
N SER A 215 6.41 3.94 -6.70
CA SER A 215 6.30 2.78 -5.82
C SER A 215 6.54 3.12 -4.35
N ASP A 216 7.43 4.07 -4.04
CA ASP A 216 7.80 4.41 -2.66
C ASP A 216 6.63 5.02 -1.90
N ARG A 217 5.68 5.61 -2.61
CA ARG A 217 4.43 6.10 -2.03
C ARG A 217 3.67 4.98 -1.30
N TYR A 218 3.61 3.77 -1.86
CA TYR A 218 2.93 2.64 -1.21
C TYR A 218 3.61 2.22 0.10
N ALA A 219 4.95 2.20 0.13
CA ALA A 219 5.68 1.92 1.36
C ALA A 219 5.44 2.99 2.42
N ALA A 220 5.46 4.27 2.03
CA ALA A 220 5.19 5.38 2.93
C ALA A 220 3.75 5.32 3.47
N GLU A 221 2.73 5.08 2.62
CA GLU A 221 1.33 4.95 3.05
C GLU A 221 1.13 3.80 4.03
N VAL A 222 1.76 2.63 3.79
CA VAL A 222 1.73 1.48 4.70
C VAL A 222 2.38 1.84 6.04
N ALA A 223 3.56 2.46 6.04
CA ALA A 223 4.25 2.87 7.27
C ALA A 223 3.45 3.93 8.05
N PHE A 224 2.88 4.93 7.38
CA PHE A 224 2.06 5.95 8.02
C PHE A 224 0.77 5.37 8.62
N ALA A 225 0.13 4.44 7.92
CA ALA A 225 -1.05 3.76 8.45
C ALA A 225 -0.73 2.99 9.73
N MET A 226 0.38 2.25 9.76
CA MET A 226 0.83 1.53 10.95
C MET A 226 1.18 2.49 12.10
N ALA A 227 1.92 3.57 11.82
CA ALA A 227 2.33 4.54 12.85
C ALA A 227 1.15 5.34 13.41
N SER A 228 0.12 5.58 12.62
CA SER A 228 -1.08 6.34 13.04
C SER A 228 -1.92 5.64 14.12
N GLN A 229 -1.61 4.39 14.47
CA GLN A 229 -2.28 3.62 15.53
C GLN A 229 -1.67 3.84 16.91
N GLY A 230 -0.51 4.48 17.02
CA GLY A 230 0.22 4.61 18.27
C GLY A 230 1.10 5.85 18.34
N GLU A 231 2.11 5.77 19.21
CA GLU A 231 3.12 6.82 19.38
C GLU A 231 4.35 6.61 18.49
N THR A 232 4.28 5.73 17.51
CA THR A 232 5.37 5.37 16.61
C THR A 232 5.77 6.55 15.75
N GLU A 233 7.06 6.83 15.65
CA GLU A 233 7.63 7.86 14.79
C GLU A 233 8.09 7.25 13.46
N ILE A 234 8.02 8.04 12.41
CA ILE A 234 8.55 7.67 11.09
C ILE A 234 9.85 8.41 10.85
N ASP A 235 10.91 7.68 10.54
CA ASP A 235 12.13 8.20 9.95
C ASP A 235 12.07 8.04 8.43
N LEU A 236 11.78 9.11 7.73
CA LEU A 236 11.73 9.16 6.27
C LEU A 236 13.07 9.63 5.72
N VAL A 237 13.79 8.74 5.04
CA VAL A 237 15.18 8.99 4.64
C VAL A 237 15.33 8.87 3.12
N HIS A 238 15.96 9.89 2.51
CA HIS A 238 16.44 9.83 1.14
C HIS A 238 17.96 9.66 1.12
N VAL A 239 18.47 8.67 0.39
CA VAL A 239 19.91 8.43 0.31
C VAL A 239 20.43 8.79 -1.08
N VAL A 240 21.31 9.80 -1.12
CA VAL A 240 22.01 10.24 -2.32
C VAL A 240 23.29 9.43 -2.47
N SER A 241 23.42 8.70 -3.58
CA SER A 241 24.64 7.96 -3.89
C SER A 241 25.71 8.88 -4.43
N ARG A 242 26.80 9.06 -3.70
CA ARG A 242 27.98 9.85 -4.12
C ARG A 242 28.56 9.32 -5.41
N ALA A 243 28.80 8.00 -5.50
CA ALA A 243 29.40 7.35 -6.65
C ALA A 243 28.62 7.56 -7.96
N GLN A 244 27.28 7.60 -7.91
CA GLN A 244 26.46 7.84 -9.09
C GLN A 244 26.52 9.29 -9.59
N HIS A 245 26.75 10.26 -8.72
CA HIS A 245 26.75 11.68 -9.06
C HIS A 245 28.13 12.18 -9.44
N GLU A 246 29.20 11.67 -8.84
CA GLU A 246 30.57 11.99 -9.22
C GLU A 246 30.90 11.55 -10.65
N GLN A 247 30.39 10.38 -11.07
CA GLN A 247 30.60 9.85 -12.42
C GLN A 247 29.84 10.60 -13.52
N ARG A 248 28.75 11.27 -13.17
CA ARG A 248 27.83 11.82 -14.20
C ARG A 248 28.02 13.30 -14.50
N MET A 249 28.37 14.18 -13.55
CA MET A 249 28.32 15.63 -13.76
C MET A 249 29.19 16.47 -12.81
N GLY A 250 30.43 16.15 -12.59
CA GLY A 250 31.33 17.16 -12.04
C GLY A 250 31.16 17.48 -10.54
N GLY A 251 31.25 16.47 -9.71
CA GLY A 251 31.64 16.63 -8.30
C GLY A 251 30.58 17.24 -7.36
N ASP A 252 31.05 18.10 -6.47
CA ASP A 252 30.28 18.64 -5.35
C ASP A 252 28.99 19.41 -5.72
N GLU A 253 28.92 20.00 -6.91
CA GLU A 253 27.73 20.73 -7.34
C GLU A 253 26.56 19.76 -7.69
N ALA A 254 26.88 18.64 -8.33
CA ALA A 254 25.90 17.60 -8.63
C ALA A 254 25.35 16.97 -7.34
N ILE A 255 26.21 16.75 -6.35
CA ILE A 255 25.82 16.24 -5.05
C ILE A 255 24.89 17.22 -4.34
N ARG A 256 25.25 18.52 -4.30
CA ARG A 256 24.37 19.55 -3.71
C ARG A 256 23.02 19.63 -4.39
N HIS A 257 22.97 19.49 -5.71
CA HIS A 257 21.72 19.47 -6.47
C HIS A 257 20.88 18.22 -6.13
N ALA A 258 21.52 17.05 -6.03
CA ALA A 258 20.86 15.81 -5.65
C ALA A 258 20.31 15.85 -4.22
N VAL A 259 21.05 16.45 -3.28
CA VAL A 259 20.57 16.67 -1.90
C VAL A 259 19.32 17.53 -1.89
N LYS A 260 19.30 18.63 -2.64
CA LYS A 260 18.13 19.51 -2.74
C LYS A 260 16.90 18.77 -3.32
N ILE A 261 17.10 17.94 -4.33
CA ILE A 261 16.02 17.07 -4.85
C ILE A 261 15.55 16.09 -3.76
N GLY A 262 16.48 15.50 -3.01
CA GLY A 262 16.16 14.63 -1.89
C GLY A 262 15.34 15.33 -0.81
N GLU A 263 15.68 16.56 -0.44
CA GLU A 263 14.92 17.38 0.50
C GLU A 263 13.48 17.64 0.01
N ASP A 264 13.31 17.94 -1.27
CA ASP A 264 11.98 18.10 -1.87
C ASP A 264 11.16 16.78 -1.85
N ILE A 265 11.81 15.63 -2.09
CA ILE A 265 11.18 14.30 -2.04
C ILE A 265 10.68 14.00 -0.63
N VAL A 266 11.53 14.10 0.39
CA VAL A 266 11.13 13.80 1.76
C VAL A 266 10.11 14.80 2.29
N ALA A 267 10.24 16.09 1.95
CA ALA A 267 9.26 17.12 2.32
C ALA A 267 7.87 16.91 1.66
N LYS A 268 7.83 16.43 0.43
CA LYS A 268 6.56 16.07 -0.23
C LYS A 268 5.92 14.85 0.40
N THR A 269 6.72 13.84 0.72
CA THR A 269 6.23 12.58 1.30
C THR A 269 5.81 12.76 2.76
N SER A 270 6.54 13.57 3.56
CA SER A 270 6.20 13.83 4.97
C SER A 270 4.82 14.46 5.14
N LYS A 271 4.40 15.32 4.21
CA LYS A 271 3.07 15.95 4.23
C LYS A 271 1.92 14.93 4.20
N LEU A 272 2.13 13.75 3.63
CA LEU A 272 1.14 12.67 3.66
C LEU A 272 1.01 12.09 5.07
N GLY A 273 2.13 11.86 5.75
CA GLY A 273 2.15 11.38 7.13
C GLY A 273 1.58 12.39 8.12
N GLU A 274 1.96 13.67 7.98
CA GLU A 274 1.43 14.76 8.80
C GLU A 274 -0.09 14.90 8.65
N ALA A 275 -0.61 14.74 7.43
CA ALA A 275 -2.05 14.75 7.17
C ALA A 275 -2.80 13.55 7.82
N MET A 276 -2.08 12.47 8.14
CA MET A 276 -2.59 11.30 8.87
C MET A 276 -2.34 11.41 10.39
N GLY A 277 -1.77 12.52 10.87
CA GLY A 277 -1.47 12.75 12.27
C GLY A 277 -0.21 12.01 12.78
N VAL A 278 0.65 11.58 11.86
CA VAL A 278 1.89 10.85 12.19
C VAL A 278 3.06 11.82 12.35
N ARG A 279 3.91 11.56 13.34
CA ARG A 279 5.18 12.29 13.51
C ARG A 279 6.20 11.76 12.50
N VAL A 280 6.65 12.62 11.59
CA VAL A 280 7.60 12.25 10.54
C VAL A 280 8.87 13.08 10.70
N ASN A 281 9.98 12.40 10.93
CA ASN A 281 11.33 12.97 10.87
C ASN A 281 11.86 12.75 9.44
N THR A 282 12.47 13.76 8.86
CA THR A 282 13.00 13.70 7.50
C THR A 282 14.49 13.92 7.49
N ASP A 283 15.22 13.12 6.71
CA ASP A 283 16.67 13.24 6.55
C ASP A 283 17.13 12.93 5.13
N VAL A 284 18.24 13.55 4.70
CA VAL A 284 18.89 13.29 3.40
C VAL A 284 20.35 12.92 3.66
N ILE A 285 20.69 11.67 3.43
CA ILE A 285 22.02 11.11 3.67
C ILE A 285 22.80 11.04 2.36
N VAL A 286 24.06 11.48 2.38
CA VAL A 286 24.98 11.29 1.23
C VAL A 286 25.91 10.15 1.59
N ALA A 287 25.88 9.06 0.82
CA ALA A 287 26.70 7.89 1.06
C ALA A 287 27.23 7.27 -0.24
N ASP A 288 28.34 6.57 -0.15
CA ASP A 288 28.89 5.81 -1.28
C ASP A 288 28.06 4.55 -1.58
N HIS A 289 27.58 3.92 -0.52
CA HIS A 289 26.75 2.71 -0.52
C HIS A 289 25.40 2.99 0.14
N PRO A 290 24.36 3.34 -0.63
CA PRO A 290 23.04 3.66 -0.07
C PRO A 290 22.42 2.56 0.77
N GLU A 291 22.62 1.30 0.40
CA GLU A 291 22.13 0.14 1.14
C GLU A 291 22.76 0.03 2.53
N GLN A 292 24.06 0.33 2.67
CA GLN A 292 24.76 0.34 3.92
C GLN A 292 24.27 1.48 4.82
N ALA A 293 24.08 2.67 4.26
CA ALA A 293 23.55 3.83 4.99
C ALA A 293 22.12 3.57 5.56
N ILE A 294 21.29 2.81 4.84
CA ILE A 294 19.97 2.39 5.33
C ILE A 294 20.11 1.45 6.52
N ILE A 295 21.05 0.51 6.47
CA ILE A 295 21.30 -0.44 7.57
C ILE A 295 21.81 0.30 8.81
N GLU A 296 22.81 1.16 8.66
CA GLU A 296 23.35 1.99 9.76
C GLU A 296 22.25 2.83 10.41
N ARG A 297 21.37 3.42 9.58
CA ARG A 297 20.22 4.17 10.10
C ARG A 297 19.19 3.28 10.81
N ALA A 298 19.01 2.04 10.36
CA ALA A 298 18.13 1.09 11.05
C ALA A 298 18.70 0.64 12.40
N GLU A 299 20.01 0.51 12.52
CA GLU A 299 20.71 0.17 13.78
C GLU A 299 20.58 1.27 14.85
N ASP A 300 20.30 2.52 14.46
CA ASP A 300 20.01 3.64 15.36
C ASP A 300 18.65 3.51 16.09
N GLY A 301 18.04 2.34 16.09
CA GLY A 301 16.84 2.00 16.87
C GLY A 301 15.54 1.97 16.09
N ALA A 302 15.57 1.57 14.82
CA ALA A 302 14.35 1.24 14.10
C ALA A 302 13.81 -0.14 14.50
N ASP A 303 12.49 -0.22 14.72
CA ASP A 303 11.79 -1.48 14.99
C ASP A 303 11.41 -2.21 13.70
N LEU A 304 11.28 -1.46 12.61
CA LEU A 304 10.89 -1.95 11.30
C LEU A 304 11.47 -1.06 10.19
N VAL A 305 11.91 -1.66 9.11
CA VAL A 305 12.20 -0.95 7.86
C VAL A 305 11.10 -1.25 6.85
N VAL A 306 10.49 -0.22 6.24
CA VAL A 306 9.47 -0.39 5.19
C VAL A 306 9.99 0.15 3.88
N MET A 307 10.07 -0.71 2.88
CA MET A 307 10.60 -0.39 1.54
C MET A 307 9.59 -0.74 0.45
N ALA A 308 9.69 -0.07 -0.69
CA ALA A 308 8.89 -0.43 -1.86
C ALA A 308 9.75 -1.07 -2.94
N SER A 309 9.19 -2.08 -3.61
CA SER A 309 9.79 -2.68 -4.79
C SER A 309 8.93 -2.46 -6.03
N GLY A 310 9.54 -1.97 -7.09
CA GLY A 310 8.96 -2.05 -8.42
C GLY A 310 9.14 -3.48 -8.94
N ARG A 311 8.05 -4.18 -9.25
CA ARG A 311 8.13 -5.53 -9.82
C ARG A 311 8.97 -5.51 -11.10
N LYS A 312 10.04 -6.27 -11.11
CA LYS A 312 10.74 -6.65 -12.34
C LYS A 312 10.42 -8.12 -12.62
N PRO A 313 9.68 -8.40 -13.69
CA PRO A 313 9.49 -9.78 -14.10
C PRO A 313 10.81 -10.25 -14.70
N SER A 314 11.60 -11.01 -13.99
CA SER A 314 12.55 -11.95 -14.61
C SER A 314 13.32 -12.76 -13.60
N THR A 315 13.34 -14.05 -13.85
CA THR A 315 14.17 -15.09 -13.24
C THR A 315 13.68 -15.62 -11.88
N HIS A 316 13.80 -16.90 -11.69
CA HIS A 316 13.40 -17.79 -10.60
C HIS A 316 13.87 -17.43 -9.16
N ARG A 317 13.91 -16.13 -8.81
CA ARG A 317 14.22 -15.62 -7.48
C ARG A 317 13.32 -14.43 -7.19
N ALA A 318 12.83 -14.28 -5.97
CA ALA A 318 12.16 -13.09 -5.47
C ALA A 318 13.17 -11.94 -5.40
N PHE A 319 13.42 -11.33 -6.54
CA PHE A 319 14.38 -10.26 -6.65
C PHE A 319 13.64 -8.94 -6.49
N PHE A 320 13.68 -8.36 -5.28
CA PHE A 320 13.18 -7.02 -5.03
C PHE A 320 14.13 -5.94 -5.57
N GLY A 321 15.34 -6.33 -5.94
CA GLY A 321 16.45 -5.50 -6.38
C GLY A 321 17.60 -5.48 -5.38
N HIS A 322 18.82 -5.34 -5.88
CA HIS A 322 20.06 -5.48 -5.10
C HIS A 322 20.03 -4.72 -3.77
N ARG A 323 19.54 -3.49 -3.76
CA ARG A 323 19.49 -2.66 -2.55
C ARG A 323 18.54 -3.23 -1.50
N ILE A 324 17.34 -3.64 -1.91
CA ILE A 324 16.34 -4.20 -1.01
C ILE A 324 16.80 -5.55 -0.48
N ASP A 325 17.31 -6.41 -1.36
CA ASP A 325 17.80 -7.73 -0.99
C ASP A 325 18.99 -7.63 -0.01
N TYR A 326 19.86 -6.64 -0.20
CA TYR A 326 20.96 -6.38 0.73
C TYR A 326 20.44 -5.93 2.10
N VAL A 327 19.48 -5.01 2.15
CA VAL A 327 18.87 -4.56 3.43
C VAL A 327 18.15 -5.72 4.12
N ILE A 328 17.39 -6.54 3.40
CA ILE A 328 16.73 -7.73 3.97
C ILE A 328 17.74 -8.67 4.62
N SER A 329 18.89 -8.87 3.99
CA SER A 329 19.91 -9.81 4.46
C SER A 329 20.72 -9.30 5.67
N HIS A 330 20.82 -7.98 5.84
CA HIS A 330 21.78 -7.39 6.80
C HIS A 330 21.12 -6.54 7.88
N ALA A 331 19.86 -6.12 7.73
CA ALA A 331 19.18 -5.31 8.75
C ALA A 331 19.06 -6.06 10.08
N SER A 332 19.22 -5.34 11.18
CA SER A 332 19.08 -5.84 12.56
C SER A 332 17.63 -5.94 13.03
N CYS A 333 16.69 -5.35 12.27
CA CYS A 333 15.25 -5.38 12.52
C CYS A 333 14.49 -6.00 11.34
N PRO A 334 13.22 -6.36 11.52
CA PRO A 334 12.36 -6.81 10.42
C PRO A 334 12.29 -5.83 9.27
N VAL A 335 12.18 -6.36 8.06
CA VAL A 335 12.01 -5.57 6.83
C VAL A 335 10.68 -5.92 6.18
N ALA A 336 9.86 -4.92 5.95
CA ALA A 336 8.61 -5.06 5.20
C ALA A 336 8.79 -4.49 3.79
N VAL A 337 8.51 -5.31 2.77
CA VAL A 337 8.62 -4.89 1.38
C VAL A 337 7.25 -4.84 0.74
N VAL A 338 6.86 -3.68 0.25
CA VAL A 338 5.62 -3.47 -0.50
C VAL A 338 5.92 -3.59 -1.99
N ALA A 339 5.30 -4.54 -2.65
CA ALA A 339 5.37 -4.69 -4.10
C ALA A 339 4.00 -4.38 -4.71
N ALA A 340 3.91 -3.30 -5.49
CA ALA A 340 2.69 -2.94 -6.19
C ALA A 340 2.42 -3.90 -7.36
N SER A 341 1.15 -4.21 -7.64
CA SER A 341 0.81 -5.06 -8.79
C SER A 341 1.10 -4.33 -10.11
N SER A 342 1.61 -5.08 -11.10
CA SER A 342 1.97 -4.57 -12.42
C SER A 342 0.76 -4.11 -13.27
N THR A 343 -0.48 -4.27 -12.78
CA THR A 343 -1.71 -4.02 -13.54
C THR A 343 -2.15 -2.55 -13.58
N ASN A 344 -1.55 -1.65 -12.79
CA ASN A 344 -1.94 -0.23 -12.76
C ASN A 344 -1.23 0.67 -13.80
N GLY A 345 -0.40 0.10 -14.69
CA GLY A 345 0.35 0.85 -15.71
C GLY A 345 -0.24 0.88 -17.13
N SER A 346 -1.44 0.33 -17.38
CA SER A 346 -1.99 0.25 -18.73
C SER A 346 -3.48 0.59 -18.81
N LYS A 347 -3.84 1.81 -18.38
CA LYS A 347 -5.02 2.52 -18.89
C LYS A 347 -4.57 3.93 -19.26
N LYS A 348 -4.07 4.05 -20.48
CA LYS A 348 -4.10 5.29 -21.26
C LYS A 348 -5.24 5.18 -22.26
#